data_ad61998d9dd896de596e6ff66aff769c
#
_entry.id   ad61998d9dd896de596e6ff66aff769c
#
_cell.length_a   1.000
_cell.length_b   1.000
_cell.length_c   1.000
_cell.angle_alpha   90.00
_cell.angle_beta   90.00
_cell.angle_gamma   90.00
#
_symmetry.space_group_name_H-M   'P 1'
#
loop_
_entity.id
_entity.type
_entity.pdbx_description
1 polymer ?
#
loop_
_entity_poly.entity_id
_entity_poly.type
_entity_poly.pdbx_seq_one_letter_code
_entity_poly.pdbx_strand_id
1 'polypeptide(L)'
;MKKKRIAAIALSMAVAAGLVACGGGQAADGTTAAGTTGSAEAGTGTDGNGNTVIVAMGSGFSTLDPGHVYEKYPQLIANACYENLFKFYENNGTPQPCLADSYEFSDGGLTLTVTLKDGLNFASGNPITSADVAFSINRTKNLKGNPSFICDTIESVETPDDKTVVFHLNQPDSAILSKLTYSSMAVLDSAVVKENGGTDAEDASSTDTAQSFLDSTSAGSGMYVLSSYTPDEEVVLEKNPNYWGEATNVDKYILKIQPDANTQMMTLSTGDIDVALNLTDDTMEELKSADNVEVVDGTTKMIGFVMMNMDEQYGGPVSDPDVQKAIRKALDYSGIRMICGDGTLTPYSIIQDGFMGSKGQRPDDYTNLDEAKQLLADAGYPDGFDVDMTVSDLDMEGILLTDLAQKVKDDLSQIGINVNIKTEAWAAGYGDEYRNGTLGFTVMYWGVDYSDPNVQLEFLPGGVVGQRAGWTAEKDPELAAMYQEAMEATDDTARADVLGKIQDAMYEDGPFIVIAQAPAHIAHST
;
A
#
# COMPACT_ATOMS: atom_id res chain seq x y z
N MET A 1 -4.27 -34.52 19.19
CA MET A 1 -3.08 -33.65 19.29
C MET A 1 -2.51 -33.44 17.89
N LYS A 2 -2.99 -32.46 17.17
CA LYS A 2 -2.36 -31.94 15.93
C LYS A 2 -2.54 -30.43 15.97
N LYS A 3 -1.72 -29.73 16.74
CA LYS A 3 -1.62 -28.27 16.69
C LYS A 3 -0.95 -27.90 15.37
N LYS A 4 -1.69 -27.33 14.48
CA LYS A 4 -1.28 -26.98 13.12
C LYS A 4 -0.54 -25.65 13.12
N ARG A 5 0.58 -25.61 12.40
CA ARG A 5 1.34 -24.39 12.10
C ARG A 5 0.63 -23.62 10.97
N ILE A 6 -0.57 -23.13 11.20
CA ILE A 6 -1.33 -22.30 10.24
C ILE A 6 -0.86 -20.84 10.33
N ALA A 7 -0.41 -20.39 11.50
CA ALA A 7 -0.03 -19.01 11.77
C ALA A 7 1.08 -18.41 10.87
N ALA A 8 2.03 -19.24 10.41
CA ALA A 8 3.15 -18.71 9.64
C ALA A 8 2.83 -18.32 8.19
N ILE A 9 1.74 -18.87 7.61
CA ILE A 9 1.37 -18.63 6.19
C ILE A 9 0.40 -17.45 6.07
N ALA A 10 -0.51 -17.27 7.03
CA ALA A 10 -1.40 -16.11 7.07
C ALA A 10 -0.61 -14.80 7.28
N LEU A 11 0.47 -14.84 8.07
CA LEU A 11 1.30 -13.67 8.35
C LEU A 11 2.08 -13.18 7.11
N SER A 12 2.53 -14.09 6.24
CA SER A 12 3.22 -13.70 4.99
C SER A 12 2.29 -13.06 3.95
N MET A 13 0.98 -13.34 3.99
CA MET A 13 -0.01 -12.70 3.13
C MET A 13 -0.43 -11.30 3.61
N ALA A 14 -0.41 -11.05 4.93
CA ALA A 14 -0.88 -9.79 5.51
C ALA A 14 0.08 -8.61 5.32
N VAL A 15 1.38 -8.87 5.21
CA VAL A 15 2.41 -7.81 5.11
C VAL A 15 2.43 -7.12 3.74
N ALA A 16 1.85 -7.73 2.70
CA ALA A 16 1.73 -7.11 1.37
C ALA A 16 0.54 -6.13 1.22
N ALA A 17 -0.28 -5.93 2.27
CA ALA A 17 -1.58 -5.28 2.16
C ALA A 17 -1.59 -3.77 2.47
N GLY A 18 -0.53 -3.05 2.20
CA GLY A 18 -0.42 -1.61 2.46
C GLY A 18 -0.64 -0.70 1.26
N LEU A 19 -1.57 -1.02 0.35
CA LEU A 19 -1.73 -0.22 -0.85
C LEU A 19 -3.21 0.09 -1.13
N VAL A 20 -3.64 1.29 -0.81
CA VAL A 20 -4.86 1.87 -1.38
C VAL A 20 -4.49 3.15 -2.12
N ALA A 21 -4.47 3.07 -3.43
CA ALA A 21 -4.42 4.25 -4.27
C ALA A 21 -5.84 4.72 -4.60
N CYS A 22 -6.08 5.99 -4.44
CA CYS A 22 -7.30 6.66 -4.85
C CYS A 22 -7.47 6.62 -6.37
N GLY A 23 -8.28 5.70 -6.88
CA GLY A 23 -8.72 5.67 -8.27
C GLY A 23 -10.25 5.76 -8.33
N GLY A 24 -10.78 6.88 -8.87
CA GLY A 24 -12.21 7.12 -8.99
C GLY A 24 -12.89 6.13 -9.96
N GLY A 25 -13.81 5.32 -9.45
CA GLY A 25 -14.75 4.54 -10.25
C GLY A 25 -16.03 5.33 -10.50
N GLN A 26 -16.44 5.41 -11.77
CA GLN A 26 -17.72 5.99 -12.15
C GLN A 26 -18.89 5.16 -11.62
N ALA A 27 -19.80 5.80 -10.91
CA ALA A 27 -21.08 5.24 -10.53
C ALA A 27 -21.94 5.01 -11.76
N ALA A 28 -22.38 3.78 -11.97
CA ALA A 28 -23.46 3.46 -12.90
C ALA A 28 -24.80 3.39 -12.14
N ASP A 29 -25.75 4.11 -12.67
CA ASP A 29 -27.11 4.31 -12.17
C ASP A 29 -27.88 2.99 -11.96
N GLY A 30 -28.52 2.88 -10.79
CA GLY A 30 -29.31 1.73 -10.41
C GLY A 30 -30.69 1.67 -11.06
N THR A 31 -31.10 0.49 -11.41
CA THR A 31 -32.52 0.16 -11.61
C THR A 31 -32.89 -1.01 -10.70
N THR A 32 -33.81 -0.74 -9.80
CA THR A 32 -34.47 -1.69 -8.91
C THR A 32 -35.28 -2.73 -9.68
N ALA A 33 -35.07 -4.00 -9.40
CA ALA A 33 -36.06 -5.05 -9.65
C ALA A 33 -36.17 -5.97 -8.44
N ALA A 34 -37.37 -6.10 -7.94
CA ALA A 34 -37.74 -6.84 -6.76
C ALA A 34 -37.92 -8.36 -7.07
N GLY A 35 -37.45 -9.14 -6.10
CA GLY A 35 -38.16 -10.33 -5.62
C GLY A 35 -37.89 -11.65 -6.30
N THR A 36 -37.25 -12.54 -5.57
CA THR A 36 -37.87 -13.84 -5.19
C THR A 36 -37.03 -14.54 -4.15
N THR A 37 -37.65 -14.83 -3.01
CA THR A 37 -37.12 -15.66 -1.93
C THR A 37 -36.93 -17.08 -2.41
N GLY A 38 -35.69 -17.52 -2.52
CA GLY A 38 -35.32 -18.94 -2.65
C GLY A 38 -34.46 -19.29 -1.44
N SER A 39 -35.05 -20.10 -0.55
CA SER A 39 -34.32 -20.71 0.58
C SER A 39 -33.25 -21.63 -0.01
N ALA A 40 -31.99 -21.27 0.14
CA ALA A 40 -30.89 -22.20 -0.08
C ALA A 40 -30.66 -22.96 1.24
N GLU A 41 -30.82 -24.27 1.20
CA GLU A 41 -30.50 -25.20 2.26
C GLU A 41 -29.00 -25.09 2.58
N ALA A 42 -28.70 -24.93 3.87
CA ALA A 42 -27.35 -25.03 4.40
C ALA A 42 -26.83 -26.46 4.15
N GLY A 43 -26.02 -26.61 3.12
CA GLY A 43 -25.27 -27.82 2.86
C GLY A 43 -24.09 -27.93 3.82
N THR A 44 -24.25 -28.70 4.91
CA THR A 44 -23.12 -29.21 5.70
C THR A 44 -22.35 -30.22 4.85
N GLY A 45 -21.43 -29.76 4.05
CA GLY A 45 -20.55 -30.59 3.22
C GLY A 45 -19.19 -30.75 3.89
N THR A 46 -19.06 -31.64 4.84
CA THR A 46 -17.77 -32.28 5.17
C THR A 46 -17.49 -33.32 4.10
N ASP A 47 -17.02 -32.93 2.96
CA ASP A 47 -16.43 -33.88 2.00
C ASP A 47 -14.89 -33.78 2.11
N GLY A 48 -14.36 -34.88 2.64
CA GLY A 48 -12.92 -35.04 2.83
C GLY A 48 -12.17 -35.02 1.52
N ASN A 49 -11.19 -34.20 1.46
CA ASN A 49 -9.83 -34.40 1.00
C ASN A 49 -9.19 -33.06 0.65
N GLY A 50 -8.34 -32.60 1.51
CA GLY A 50 -7.52 -31.42 1.27
C GLY A 50 -7.63 -30.39 2.41
N ASN A 51 -6.50 -29.80 2.77
CA ASN A 51 -6.52 -28.67 3.70
C ASN A 51 -7.01 -27.42 2.96
N THR A 52 -8.28 -27.08 3.12
CA THR A 52 -8.87 -25.84 2.59
C THR A 52 -8.83 -24.77 3.66
N VAL A 53 -8.51 -23.54 3.27
CA VAL A 53 -8.56 -22.34 4.11
C VAL A 53 -9.55 -21.36 3.46
N ILE A 54 -10.51 -20.88 4.25
CA ILE A 54 -11.52 -19.90 3.82
C ILE A 54 -11.17 -18.55 4.41
N VAL A 55 -10.96 -17.56 3.53
CA VAL A 55 -10.57 -16.20 3.89
C VAL A 55 -11.68 -15.22 3.53
N ALA A 56 -12.06 -14.34 4.46
CA ALA A 56 -12.99 -13.24 4.16
C ALA A 56 -12.23 -11.97 3.83
N MET A 57 -12.59 -11.33 2.71
CA MET A 57 -12.09 -10.05 2.22
C MET A 57 -13.14 -8.95 2.35
N GLY A 58 -12.70 -7.69 2.56
CA GLY A 58 -13.60 -6.56 2.81
C GLY A 58 -14.20 -5.91 1.57
N SER A 59 -13.72 -6.19 0.36
CA SER A 59 -14.26 -5.61 -0.87
C SER A 59 -14.03 -6.50 -2.07
N GLY A 60 -14.83 -6.30 -3.12
CA GLY A 60 -14.54 -6.75 -4.47
C GLY A 60 -13.40 -5.93 -5.11
N PHE A 61 -13.09 -6.21 -6.36
CA PHE A 61 -12.00 -5.58 -7.11
C PHE A 61 -12.27 -5.62 -8.62
N SER A 62 -11.48 -4.84 -9.38
CA SER A 62 -11.73 -4.62 -10.80
C SER A 62 -11.13 -5.70 -11.71
N THR A 63 -9.97 -6.28 -11.35
CA THR A 63 -9.21 -7.21 -12.22
C THR A 63 -8.24 -8.06 -11.42
N LEU A 64 -7.86 -9.23 -11.99
CA LEU A 64 -6.79 -10.12 -11.52
C LEU A 64 -5.59 -10.13 -12.48
N ASP A 65 -5.64 -9.41 -13.60
CA ASP A 65 -4.51 -9.28 -14.53
C ASP A 65 -3.37 -8.50 -13.85
N PRO A 66 -2.19 -9.11 -13.60
CA PRO A 66 -1.08 -8.45 -12.93
C PRO A 66 -0.69 -7.10 -13.54
N GLY A 67 -0.75 -6.95 -14.88
CA GLY A 67 -0.44 -5.70 -15.57
C GLY A 67 -1.38 -4.54 -15.25
N HIS A 68 -2.52 -4.81 -14.64
CA HIS A 68 -3.53 -3.83 -14.23
C HIS A 68 -3.80 -3.82 -12.72
N VAL A 69 -3.31 -4.82 -11.97
CA VAL A 69 -3.55 -4.94 -10.53
C VAL A 69 -2.91 -3.77 -9.76
N TYR A 70 -3.76 -3.06 -9.01
CA TYR A 70 -3.35 -1.93 -8.17
C TYR A 70 -4.10 -1.87 -6.83
N GLU A 71 -5.11 -2.72 -6.63
CA GLU A 71 -5.94 -2.78 -5.43
C GLU A 71 -5.41 -3.83 -4.44
N LYS A 72 -5.75 -3.68 -3.14
CA LYS A 72 -5.27 -4.50 -2.02
C LYS A 72 -5.44 -6.02 -2.24
N TYR A 73 -6.68 -6.46 -2.49
CA TYR A 73 -6.98 -7.89 -2.57
C TYR A 73 -6.49 -8.57 -3.86
N PRO A 74 -6.58 -7.96 -5.06
CA PRO A 74 -5.96 -8.53 -6.25
C PRO A 74 -4.44 -8.69 -6.12
N GLN A 75 -3.75 -7.79 -5.42
CA GLN A 75 -2.32 -7.95 -5.14
C GLN A 75 -2.04 -9.18 -4.26
N LEU A 76 -2.87 -9.42 -3.23
CA LEU A 76 -2.79 -10.61 -2.39
C LEU A 76 -2.93 -11.89 -3.24
N ILE A 77 -3.91 -11.91 -4.16
CA ILE A 77 -4.16 -13.04 -5.07
C ILE A 77 -3.02 -13.20 -6.08
N ALA A 78 -2.55 -12.09 -6.65
CA ALA A 78 -1.40 -12.10 -7.57
C ALA A 78 -0.14 -12.67 -6.90
N ASN A 79 0.15 -12.28 -5.66
CA ASN A 79 1.29 -12.81 -4.90
C ASN A 79 1.20 -14.30 -4.61
N ALA A 80 0.00 -14.90 -4.60
CA ALA A 80 -0.19 -16.33 -4.47
C ALA A 80 -0.01 -17.08 -5.80
N CYS A 81 -0.41 -16.45 -6.93
CA CYS A 81 -0.45 -17.07 -8.25
C CYS A 81 0.81 -16.83 -9.10
N TYR A 82 1.57 -15.80 -8.77
CA TYR A 82 2.74 -15.36 -9.55
C TYR A 82 3.97 -15.20 -8.67
N GLU A 83 5.13 -15.28 -9.29
CA GLU A 83 6.42 -14.98 -8.68
C GLU A 83 7.08 -13.80 -9.38
N ASN A 84 7.84 -13.02 -8.59
CA ASN A 84 8.63 -11.89 -9.05
C ASN A 84 10.12 -12.23 -9.07
N LEU A 85 10.96 -11.38 -9.64
CA LEU A 85 12.41 -11.53 -9.55
C LEU A 85 12.90 -11.48 -8.10
N PHE A 86 12.28 -10.60 -7.30
CA PHE A 86 12.57 -10.39 -5.87
C PHE A 86 11.29 -10.46 -5.05
N LYS A 87 11.43 -10.76 -3.74
CA LYS A 87 10.34 -10.75 -2.76
C LYS A 87 10.83 -10.28 -1.39
N PHE A 88 9.90 -9.83 -0.57
CA PHE A 88 10.11 -9.64 0.86
C PHE A 88 9.68 -10.93 1.58
N TYR A 89 10.63 -11.67 2.16
CA TYR A 89 10.36 -12.89 2.94
C TYR A 89 10.17 -12.61 4.43
N GLU A 90 10.74 -11.51 4.90
CA GLU A 90 10.65 -11.06 6.28
C GLU A 90 10.33 -9.56 6.30
N ASN A 91 9.77 -9.08 7.39
CA ASN A 91 9.45 -7.66 7.56
C ASN A 91 10.70 -6.83 7.91
N ASN A 92 11.81 -7.05 7.19
CA ASN A 92 13.10 -6.38 7.39
C ASN A 92 13.36 -5.23 6.41
N GLY A 93 12.41 -4.95 5.51
CA GLY A 93 12.49 -3.85 4.56
C GLY A 93 13.47 -4.05 3.39
N THR A 94 14.08 -5.24 3.23
CA THR A 94 15.06 -5.51 2.16
C THR A 94 14.55 -6.60 1.22
N PRO A 95 14.41 -6.30 -0.10
CA PRO A 95 14.07 -7.31 -1.09
C PRO A 95 15.12 -8.42 -1.18
N GLN A 96 14.67 -9.67 -1.31
CA GLN A 96 15.53 -10.84 -1.45
C GLN A 96 15.28 -11.53 -2.80
N PRO A 97 16.28 -12.19 -3.40
CA PRO A 97 16.11 -12.93 -4.64
C PRO A 97 15.02 -14.03 -4.53
N CYS A 98 14.05 -14.02 -5.48
CA CYS A 98 12.98 -15.02 -5.62
C CYS A 98 13.23 -15.86 -6.88
N LEU A 99 12.82 -15.40 -8.07
CA LEU A 99 13.21 -16.04 -9.33
C LEU A 99 14.67 -15.72 -9.71
N ALA A 100 15.21 -14.60 -9.23
CA ALA A 100 16.63 -14.27 -9.36
C ALA A 100 17.49 -15.22 -8.52
N ASP A 101 18.65 -15.62 -9.06
CA ASP A 101 19.75 -16.27 -8.34
C ASP A 101 20.72 -15.23 -7.79
N SER A 102 21.08 -14.26 -8.66
CA SER A 102 22.00 -13.18 -8.32
C SER A 102 21.68 -11.92 -9.13
N TYR A 103 22.22 -10.79 -8.68
CA TYR A 103 22.14 -9.52 -9.40
C TYR A 103 23.38 -8.67 -9.19
N GLU A 104 23.63 -7.75 -10.11
CA GLU A 104 24.75 -6.81 -10.06
C GLU A 104 24.34 -5.46 -10.67
N PHE A 105 24.76 -4.37 -10.02
CA PHE A 105 24.67 -3.03 -10.57
C PHE A 105 25.98 -2.61 -11.24
N SER A 106 25.89 -1.94 -12.38
CA SER A 106 27.01 -1.34 -13.10
C SER A 106 26.65 0.05 -13.63
N ASP A 107 27.59 0.70 -14.29
CA ASP A 107 27.42 2.03 -14.91
C ASP A 107 26.87 3.10 -13.96
N GLY A 108 27.31 3.08 -12.69
CA GLY A 108 26.86 4.04 -11.68
C GLY A 108 25.38 3.86 -11.29
N GLY A 109 24.86 2.64 -11.37
CA GLY A 109 23.47 2.32 -11.04
C GLY A 109 22.51 2.41 -12.23
N LEU A 110 22.99 2.69 -13.45
CA LEU A 110 22.17 2.76 -14.66
C LEU A 110 21.89 1.39 -15.30
N THR A 111 22.62 0.36 -14.89
CA THR A 111 22.44 -1.00 -15.41
C THR A 111 22.29 -1.97 -14.25
N LEU A 112 21.18 -2.72 -14.23
CA LEU A 112 20.95 -3.84 -13.32
C LEU A 112 20.94 -5.13 -14.14
N THR A 113 21.91 -6.02 -13.89
CA THR A 113 21.96 -7.36 -14.47
C THR A 113 21.45 -8.38 -13.46
N VAL A 114 20.46 -9.19 -13.85
CA VAL A 114 19.87 -10.25 -13.02
C VAL A 114 20.06 -11.59 -13.69
N THR A 115 20.53 -12.59 -12.94
CA THR A 115 20.63 -13.99 -13.39
C THR A 115 19.50 -14.79 -12.76
N LEU A 116 18.74 -15.54 -13.57
CA LEU A 116 17.66 -16.41 -13.11
C LEU A 116 18.18 -17.73 -12.53
N LYS A 117 17.48 -18.29 -11.54
CA LYS A 117 17.74 -19.62 -11.00
C LYS A 117 17.56 -20.70 -12.06
N ASP A 118 18.15 -21.87 -11.81
CA ASP A 118 17.95 -23.08 -12.62
C ASP A 118 16.64 -23.78 -12.32
N GLY A 119 16.03 -24.39 -13.33
CA GLY A 119 14.91 -25.33 -13.16
C GLY A 119 13.57 -24.68 -12.80
N LEU A 120 13.42 -23.38 -13.05
CA LEU A 120 12.18 -22.66 -12.85
C LEU A 120 11.14 -23.02 -13.94
N ASN A 121 9.89 -23.27 -13.50
CA ASN A 121 8.77 -23.55 -14.40
C ASN A 121 7.52 -22.77 -13.98
N PHE A 122 6.71 -22.42 -14.97
CA PHE A 122 5.35 -21.94 -14.78
C PHE A 122 4.39 -23.08 -14.37
N ALA A 123 3.21 -22.72 -13.90
CA ALA A 123 2.14 -23.68 -13.63
C ALA A 123 1.71 -24.48 -14.87
N SER A 124 1.85 -23.93 -16.08
CA SER A 124 1.66 -24.59 -17.37
C SER A 124 2.66 -25.74 -17.62
N GLY A 125 3.80 -25.73 -16.94
CA GLY A 125 4.95 -26.60 -17.20
C GLY A 125 5.99 -26.01 -18.17
N ASN A 126 5.74 -24.85 -18.76
CA ASN A 126 6.72 -24.14 -19.57
C ASN A 126 7.90 -23.68 -18.70
N PRO A 127 9.15 -23.70 -19.18
CA PRO A 127 10.29 -23.15 -18.46
C PRO A 127 10.18 -21.64 -18.39
N ILE A 128 10.62 -21.04 -17.27
CA ILE A 128 10.77 -19.60 -17.13
C ILE A 128 12.11 -19.18 -17.72
N THR A 129 12.07 -18.18 -18.60
CA THR A 129 13.24 -17.61 -19.26
C THR A 129 13.33 -16.09 -19.07
N SER A 130 14.47 -15.52 -19.39
CA SER A 130 14.66 -14.06 -19.42
C SER A 130 13.69 -13.35 -20.38
N ALA A 131 13.28 -14.02 -21.48
CA ALA A 131 12.29 -13.48 -22.41
C ALA A 131 10.90 -13.31 -21.78
N ASP A 132 10.52 -14.16 -20.82
CA ASP A 132 9.26 -14.01 -20.09
C ASP A 132 9.31 -12.81 -19.14
N VAL A 133 10.46 -12.56 -18.53
CA VAL A 133 10.69 -11.36 -17.71
C VAL A 133 10.56 -10.10 -18.56
N ALA A 134 11.28 -10.03 -19.69
CA ALA A 134 11.22 -8.87 -20.59
C ALA A 134 9.79 -8.63 -21.10
N PHE A 135 9.09 -9.69 -21.51
CA PHE A 135 7.68 -9.60 -21.91
C PHE A 135 6.82 -8.99 -20.82
N SER A 136 6.93 -9.50 -19.59
CA SER A 136 6.07 -9.09 -18.47
C SER A 136 6.28 -7.62 -18.12
N ILE A 137 7.54 -7.19 -18.00
CA ILE A 137 7.90 -5.81 -17.67
C ILE A 137 7.46 -4.85 -18.79
N ASN A 138 7.76 -5.18 -20.06
CA ASN A 138 7.37 -4.35 -21.20
C ASN A 138 5.85 -4.31 -21.36
N ARG A 139 5.13 -5.42 -21.11
CA ARG A 139 3.66 -5.43 -21.11
C ARG A 139 3.11 -4.47 -20.08
N THR A 140 3.52 -4.56 -18.81
CA THR A 140 3.08 -3.65 -17.74
C THR A 140 3.35 -2.18 -18.10
N LYS A 141 4.55 -1.87 -18.61
CA LYS A 141 4.93 -0.53 -19.05
C LYS A 141 4.01 -0.02 -20.18
N ASN A 142 3.76 -0.86 -21.20
CA ASN A 142 3.08 -0.48 -22.43
C ASN A 142 1.55 -0.57 -22.36
N LEU A 143 0.99 -1.27 -21.38
CA LEU A 143 -0.44 -1.23 -21.04
C LEU A 143 -0.88 0.15 -20.56
N LYS A 144 0.03 0.94 -19.97
CA LYS A 144 -0.24 2.29 -19.45
C LYS A 144 -1.40 2.32 -18.45
N GLY A 145 -1.62 1.20 -17.75
CA GLY A 145 -2.56 1.11 -16.64
C GLY A 145 -2.03 1.79 -15.38
N ASN A 146 -2.83 1.79 -14.31
CA ASN A 146 -2.44 2.42 -13.04
C ASN A 146 -1.02 2.04 -12.56
N PRO A 147 -0.57 0.76 -12.59
CA PRO A 147 0.74 0.39 -12.06
C PRO A 147 1.91 0.66 -13.02
N SER A 148 1.68 1.19 -14.23
CA SER A 148 2.74 1.37 -15.24
C SER A 148 3.85 2.33 -14.79
N PHE A 149 3.55 3.30 -13.90
CA PHE A 149 4.54 4.25 -13.36
C PHE A 149 5.70 3.55 -12.62
N ILE A 150 5.49 2.34 -12.10
CA ILE A 150 6.55 1.54 -11.45
C ILE A 150 7.69 1.24 -12.43
N CYS A 151 7.39 1.22 -13.74
CA CYS A 151 8.37 1.01 -14.81
C CYS A 151 9.05 2.30 -15.30
N ASP A 152 8.73 3.49 -14.78
CA ASP A 152 9.15 4.78 -15.35
C ASP A 152 10.67 4.97 -15.40
N THR A 153 11.40 4.36 -14.47
CA THR A 153 12.87 4.38 -14.47
C THR A 153 13.49 3.32 -15.38
N ILE A 154 12.71 2.34 -15.88
CA ILE A 154 13.21 1.30 -16.78
C ILE A 154 13.13 1.82 -18.22
N GLU A 155 14.28 2.09 -18.83
CA GLU A 155 14.38 2.49 -20.24
C GLU A 155 14.09 1.29 -21.15
N SER A 156 14.87 0.20 -20.96
CA SER A 156 14.75 -1.04 -21.74
C SER A 156 15.15 -2.28 -20.94
N VAL A 157 14.72 -3.44 -21.42
CA VAL A 157 15.07 -4.75 -20.87
C VAL A 157 15.68 -5.61 -21.99
N GLU A 158 16.94 -6.04 -21.81
CA GLU A 158 17.64 -6.93 -22.74
C GLU A 158 17.75 -8.34 -22.17
N THR A 159 17.73 -9.35 -23.06
CA THR A 159 17.81 -10.77 -22.71
C THR A 159 18.88 -11.44 -23.59
N PRO A 160 20.17 -11.30 -23.23
CA PRO A 160 21.28 -11.82 -24.04
C PRO A 160 21.31 -13.35 -24.15
N ASP A 161 20.70 -14.03 -23.19
CA ASP A 161 20.51 -15.49 -23.15
C ASP A 161 19.28 -15.84 -22.30
N ASP A 162 18.91 -17.13 -22.22
CA ASP A 162 17.68 -17.59 -21.55
C ASP A 162 17.62 -17.31 -20.04
N LYS A 163 18.72 -16.89 -19.40
CA LYS A 163 18.82 -16.68 -17.96
C LYS A 163 19.21 -15.27 -17.54
N THR A 164 19.79 -14.50 -18.43
CA THR A 164 20.30 -13.17 -18.12
C THR A 164 19.30 -12.11 -18.55
N VAL A 165 18.90 -11.27 -17.60
CA VAL A 165 18.05 -10.10 -17.82
C VAL A 165 18.87 -8.86 -17.50
N VAL A 166 18.96 -7.92 -18.43
CA VAL A 166 19.67 -6.65 -18.25
C VAL A 166 18.65 -5.51 -18.32
N PHE A 167 18.45 -4.84 -17.21
CA PHE A 167 17.64 -3.62 -17.13
C PHE A 167 18.54 -2.42 -17.36
N HIS A 168 18.23 -1.62 -18.36
CA HIS A 168 18.82 -0.29 -18.56
C HIS A 168 17.88 0.75 -17.95
N LEU A 169 18.40 1.58 -17.07
CA LEU A 169 17.64 2.61 -16.38
C LEU A 169 17.96 3.99 -16.98
N ASN A 170 16.96 4.85 -17.08
CA ASN A 170 17.13 6.24 -17.54
C ASN A 170 17.76 7.15 -16.48
N GLN A 171 17.77 6.72 -15.21
CA GLN A 171 18.43 7.33 -14.06
C GLN A 171 18.71 6.25 -13.01
N PRO A 172 19.71 6.44 -12.10
CA PRO A 172 19.87 5.54 -10.97
C PRO A 172 18.58 5.50 -10.13
N ASP A 173 18.20 4.30 -9.69
CA ASP A 173 16.96 4.08 -8.92
C ASP A 173 17.26 3.17 -7.73
N SER A 174 17.42 3.77 -6.54
CA SER A 174 17.71 3.04 -5.31
C SER A 174 16.56 2.13 -4.86
N ALA A 175 15.34 2.32 -5.40
CA ALA A 175 14.16 1.51 -5.11
C ALA A 175 13.89 0.41 -6.14
N ILE A 176 14.72 0.25 -7.19
CA ILE A 176 14.41 -0.67 -8.30
C ILE A 176 14.16 -2.10 -7.84
N LEU A 177 14.94 -2.63 -6.88
CA LEU A 177 14.71 -3.99 -6.36
C LEU A 177 13.36 -4.09 -5.64
N SER A 178 12.97 -3.08 -4.87
CA SER A 178 11.66 -3.01 -4.21
C SER A 178 10.52 -2.88 -5.23
N LYS A 179 10.68 -2.08 -6.28
CA LYS A 179 9.73 -2.00 -7.40
C LYS A 179 9.54 -3.35 -8.09
N LEU A 180 10.62 -4.10 -8.29
CA LEU A 180 10.57 -5.44 -8.88
C LEU A 180 9.92 -6.50 -7.98
N THR A 181 9.54 -6.18 -6.74
CA THR A 181 8.71 -7.04 -5.89
C THR A 181 7.21 -6.81 -6.07
N TYR A 182 6.82 -5.71 -6.71
CA TYR A 182 5.42 -5.33 -6.83
C TYR A 182 4.63 -6.31 -7.70
N SER A 183 3.37 -6.52 -7.40
CA SER A 183 2.54 -7.53 -8.07
C SER A 183 2.40 -7.33 -9.58
N SER A 184 2.45 -6.09 -10.08
CA SER A 184 2.43 -5.81 -11.52
C SER A 184 3.75 -6.10 -12.24
N MET A 185 4.84 -6.34 -11.49
CA MET A 185 6.14 -6.76 -12.00
C MET A 185 6.32 -8.28 -11.94
N ALA A 186 5.23 -9.00 -11.71
CA ALA A 186 5.20 -10.47 -11.71
C ALA A 186 5.57 -11.03 -13.08
N VAL A 187 6.26 -12.17 -13.09
CA VAL A 187 6.67 -12.84 -14.33
C VAL A 187 5.57 -13.76 -14.81
N LEU A 188 5.08 -13.49 -16.03
CA LEU A 188 4.01 -14.23 -16.70
C LEU A 188 4.59 -15.20 -17.73
N ASP A 189 3.92 -16.33 -17.94
CA ASP A 189 4.15 -17.24 -19.06
C ASP A 189 3.79 -16.53 -20.37
N SER A 190 4.82 -15.96 -21.01
CA SER A 190 4.65 -15.12 -22.20
C SER A 190 4.02 -15.88 -23.38
N ALA A 191 4.27 -17.19 -23.48
CA ALA A 191 3.69 -18.02 -24.53
C ALA A 191 2.18 -18.15 -24.33
N VAL A 192 1.75 -18.46 -23.11
CA VAL A 192 0.31 -18.60 -22.76
C VAL A 192 -0.41 -17.25 -22.90
N VAL A 193 0.19 -16.17 -22.42
CA VAL A 193 -0.44 -14.84 -22.49
C VAL A 193 -0.55 -14.36 -23.94
N LYS A 194 0.47 -14.56 -24.78
CA LYS A 194 0.43 -14.22 -26.22
C LYS A 194 -0.62 -15.06 -26.98
N GLU A 195 -0.76 -16.34 -26.66
CA GLU A 195 -1.81 -17.20 -27.25
C GLU A 195 -3.22 -16.68 -26.93
N ASN A 196 -3.40 -15.99 -25.80
CA ASN A 196 -4.65 -15.41 -25.36
C ASN A 196 -4.77 -13.90 -25.61
N GLY A 197 -4.01 -13.38 -26.58
CA GLY A 197 -4.14 -12.00 -27.07
C GLY A 197 -3.30 -10.96 -26.34
N GLY A 198 -2.39 -11.39 -25.48
CA GLY A 198 -1.45 -10.48 -24.81
C GLY A 198 -0.31 -10.01 -25.70
N THR A 199 0.16 -8.81 -25.49
CA THR A 199 1.28 -8.20 -26.20
C THR A 199 2.08 -7.28 -25.31
N ASP A 200 3.37 -7.23 -25.56
CA ASP A 200 4.33 -6.30 -24.91
C ASP A 200 4.76 -5.15 -25.82
N ALA A 201 4.09 -4.99 -26.98
CA ALA A 201 4.38 -3.93 -27.95
C ALA A 201 4.03 -2.53 -27.38
N GLU A 202 4.63 -1.47 -27.95
CA GLU A 202 4.43 -0.07 -27.51
C GLU A 202 2.95 0.38 -27.55
N ASP A 203 2.13 -0.27 -28.37
CA ASP A 203 0.69 -0.02 -28.52
C ASP A 203 -0.19 -0.98 -27.69
N ALA A 204 0.38 -1.75 -26.75
CA ALA A 204 -0.32 -2.70 -25.91
C ALA A 204 -1.56 -2.12 -25.22
N SER A 205 -1.53 -0.84 -24.83
CA SER A 205 -2.68 -0.14 -24.23
C SER A 205 -3.94 -0.16 -25.09
N SER A 206 -3.84 -0.44 -26.39
CA SER A 206 -4.95 -0.51 -27.33
C SER A 206 -5.08 -1.86 -28.04
N THR A 207 -4.07 -2.72 -27.97
CA THR A 207 -4.00 -3.98 -28.73
C THR A 207 -3.95 -5.23 -27.86
N ASP A 208 -3.55 -5.10 -26.58
CA ASP A 208 -3.62 -6.22 -25.61
C ASP A 208 -5.08 -6.55 -25.28
N THR A 209 -5.42 -7.82 -25.32
CA THR A 209 -6.77 -8.33 -25.03
C THR A 209 -6.74 -9.48 -24.02
N ALA A 210 -5.60 -9.73 -23.36
CA ALA A 210 -5.44 -10.85 -22.46
C ALA A 210 -6.11 -10.67 -21.10
N GLN A 211 -6.57 -9.46 -20.73
CA GLN A 211 -7.15 -9.19 -19.42
C GLN A 211 -8.27 -10.18 -19.07
N SER A 212 -9.26 -10.41 -19.97
CA SER A 212 -10.37 -11.33 -19.70
C SER A 212 -9.91 -12.78 -19.45
N PHE A 213 -8.82 -13.20 -20.08
CA PHE A 213 -8.21 -14.50 -19.82
C PHE A 213 -7.55 -14.50 -18.43
N LEU A 214 -6.75 -13.49 -18.11
CA LEU A 214 -6.02 -13.37 -16.84
C LEU A 214 -6.96 -13.12 -15.64
N ASP A 215 -8.14 -12.55 -15.86
CA ASP A 215 -9.19 -12.44 -14.85
C ASP A 215 -9.87 -13.80 -14.53
N SER A 216 -9.70 -14.80 -15.38
CA SER A 216 -10.30 -16.13 -15.20
C SER A 216 -9.29 -17.25 -14.97
N THR A 217 -8.01 -17.02 -15.27
CA THR A 217 -6.95 -18.04 -15.20
C THR A 217 -5.60 -17.35 -14.93
N SER A 218 -4.81 -17.88 -14.00
CA SER A 218 -3.46 -17.37 -13.79
C SER A 218 -2.46 -17.98 -14.79
N ALA A 219 -1.54 -17.15 -15.29
CA ALA A 219 -0.43 -17.56 -16.16
C ALA A 219 0.92 -17.37 -15.43
N GLY A 220 0.99 -17.77 -14.18
CA GLY A 220 2.14 -17.54 -13.31
C GLY A 220 2.87 -18.81 -12.87
N SER A 221 3.81 -18.62 -11.95
CA SER A 221 4.64 -19.68 -11.37
C SER A 221 4.51 -19.76 -9.84
N GLY A 222 3.49 -19.08 -9.28
CA GLY A 222 3.27 -19.04 -7.85
C GLY A 222 2.87 -20.37 -7.23
N MET A 223 2.76 -20.38 -5.90
CA MET A 223 2.41 -21.56 -5.11
C MET A 223 1.00 -22.09 -5.42
N TYR A 224 0.13 -21.20 -5.90
CA TYR A 224 -1.26 -21.50 -6.27
C TYR A 224 -1.57 -21.07 -7.70
N VAL A 225 -2.66 -21.59 -8.23
CA VAL A 225 -3.26 -21.20 -9.51
C VAL A 225 -4.69 -20.72 -9.27
N LEU A 226 -5.12 -19.73 -10.05
CA LEU A 226 -6.51 -19.29 -10.07
C LEU A 226 -7.37 -20.39 -10.71
N SER A 227 -8.24 -21.00 -9.93
CA SER A 227 -9.16 -22.07 -10.36
C SER A 227 -10.51 -21.52 -10.80
N SER A 228 -11.03 -20.52 -10.07
CA SER A 228 -12.25 -19.80 -10.46
C SER A 228 -12.32 -18.42 -9.81
N TYR A 229 -13.02 -17.50 -10.46
CA TYR A 229 -13.41 -16.20 -9.93
C TYR A 229 -14.87 -15.90 -10.28
N THR A 230 -15.67 -15.65 -9.27
CA THR A 230 -17.04 -15.14 -9.40
C THR A 230 -17.06 -13.72 -8.82
N PRO A 231 -17.24 -12.68 -9.66
CA PRO A 231 -17.25 -11.30 -9.19
C PRO A 231 -18.23 -11.08 -8.04
N ASP A 232 -17.81 -10.33 -7.04
CA ASP A 232 -18.54 -9.98 -5.82
C ASP A 232 -18.95 -11.18 -4.92
N GLU A 233 -18.46 -12.38 -5.22
CA GLU A 233 -18.74 -13.59 -4.43
C GLU A 233 -17.45 -14.20 -3.87
N GLU A 234 -16.65 -14.84 -4.75
CA GLU A 234 -15.46 -15.56 -4.29
C GLU A 234 -14.37 -15.75 -5.36
N VAL A 235 -13.16 -15.95 -4.89
CA VAL A 235 -12.01 -16.43 -5.67
C VAL A 235 -11.57 -17.78 -5.11
N VAL A 236 -11.31 -18.75 -5.98
CA VAL A 236 -10.77 -20.05 -5.59
C VAL A 236 -9.37 -20.24 -6.15
N LEU A 237 -8.44 -20.48 -5.25
CA LEU A 237 -7.05 -20.80 -5.58
C LEU A 237 -6.78 -22.26 -5.24
N GLU A 238 -6.19 -23.01 -6.18
CA GLU A 238 -5.75 -24.38 -5.97
C GLU A 238 -4.23 -24.49 -6.05
N LYS A 239 -3.69 -25.47 -5.34
CA LYS A 239 -2.25 -25.73 -5.30
C LYS A 239 -1.68 -25.92 -6.69
N ASN A 240 -0.60 -25.23 -7.01
CA ASN A 240 0.14 -25.42 -8.25
C ASN A 240 0.92 -26.75 -8.21
N PRO A 241 0.58 -27.72 -9.08
CA PRO A 241 1.27 -29.01 -9.10
C PRO A 241 2.71 -28.94 -9.61
N ASN A 242 3.05 -27.86 -10.32
CA ASN A 242 4.36 -27.62 -10.92
C ASN A 242 5.19 -26.56 -10.15
N TYR A 243 4.78 -26.25 -8.90
CA TYR A 243 5.51 -25.25 -8.11
C TYR A 243 6.95 -25.70 -7.86
N TRP A 244 7.87 -24.82 -8.19
CA TRP A 244 9.32 -25.08 -8.12
C TRP A 244 9.91 -24.94 -6.71
N GLY A 245 9.18 -24.27 -5.79
CA GLY A 245 9.61 -24.03 -4.39
C GLY A 245 9.16 -25.12 -3.42
N GLU A 246 9.18 -24.80 -2.13
CA GLU A 246 8.73 -25.72 -1.08
C GLU A 246 7.21 -25.94 -1.15
N ALA A 247 6.81 -27.20 -0.97
CA ALA A 247 5.41 -27.58 -1.01
C ALA A 247 4.64 -27.01 0.19
N THR A 248 3.49 -26.41 -0.07
CA THR A 248 2.53 -25.97 0.97
C THR A 248 1.69 -27.15 1.49
N ASN A 249 1.20 -27.02 2.73
CA ASN A 249 0.25 -27.96 3.33
C ASN A 249 -1.21 -27.59 3.09
N VAL A 250 -1.49 -26.42 2.52
CA VAL A 250 -2.84 -25.97 2.14
C VAL A 250 -3.06 -26.29 0.66
N ASP A 251 -4.11 -27.04 0.37
CA ASP A 251 -4.38 -27.46 -1.00
C ASP A 251 -5.27 -26.47 -1.75
N LYS A 252 -6.10 -25.72 -1.01
CA LYS A 252 -7.06 -24.79 -1.60
C LYS A 252 -7.28 -23.58 -0.69
N TYR A 253 -7.37 -22.38 -1.29
CA TYR A 253 -7.94 -21.18 -0.66
C TYR A 253 -9.26 -20.82 -1.32
N ILE A 254 -10.25 -20.45 -0.51
CA ILE A 254 -11.50 -19.84 -0.95
C ILE A 254 -11.54 -18.44 -0.32
N LEU A 255 -11.38 -17.41 -1.14
CA LEU A 255 -11.41 -16.01 -0.69
C LEU A 255 -12.81 -15.46 -0.97
N LYS A 256 -13.58 -15.26 0.09
CA LYS A 256 -14.98 -14.77 0.02
C LYS A 256 -15.02 -13.26 0.17
N ILE A 257 -15.85 -12.60 -0.62
CA ILE A 257 -16.09 -11.16 -0.50
C ILE A 257 -17.18 -10.95 0.54
N GLN A 258 -16.80 -10.44 1.72
CA GLN A 258 -17.67 -10.13 2.86
C GLN A 258 -17.32 -8.74 3.41
N PRO A 259 -17.94 -7.67 2.88
CA PRO A 259 -17.56 -6.30 3.23
C PRO A 259 -17.83 -5.90 4.69
N ASP A 260 -18.82 -6.50 5.33
CA ASP A 260 -19.24 -6.15 6.68
C ASP A 260 -18.38 -6.83 7.76
N ALA A 261 -17.71 -6.05 8.59
CA ALA A 261 -16.81 -6.52 9.64
C ALA A 261 -17.52 -7.40 10.69
N ASN A 262 -18.77 -7.07 11.07
CA ASN A 262 -19.54 -7.88 12.01
C ASN A 262 -19.88 -9.25 11.42
N THR A 263 -20.17 -9.31 10.12
CA THR A 263 -20.38 -10.59 9.40
C THR A 263 -19.11 -11.42 9.41
N GLN A 264 -17.93 -10.82 9.14
CA GLN A 264 -16.66 -11.54 9.22
C GLN A 264 -16.39 -12.06 10.64
N MET A 265 -16.59 -11.23 11.66
CA MET A 265 -16.46 -11.63 13.07
C MET A 265 -17.37 -12.81 13.41
N MET A 266 -18.64 -12.76 13.03
CA MET A 266 -19.61 -13.83 13.30
C MET A 266 -19.25 -15.13 12.58
N THR A 267 -18.91 -15.08 11.30
CA THR A 267 -18.57 -16.26 10.50
C THR A 267 -17.24 -16.89 10.93
N LEU A 268 -16.27 -16.08 11.40
CA LEU A 268 -15.05 -16.58 12.02
C LEU A 268 -15.34 -17.30 13.35
N SER A 269 -16.18 -16.69 14.19
CA SER A 269 -16.56 -17.27 15.51
C SER A 269 -17.31 -18.60 15.37
N THR A 270 -18.11 -18.76 14.31
CA THR A 270 -18.85 -20.01 14.03
C THR A 270 -18.02 -21.05 13.27
N GLY A 271 -16.86 -20.68 12.73
CA GLY A 271 -15.98 -21.56 11.94
C GLY A 271 -16.40 -21.71 10.47
N ASP A 272 -17.23 -20.79 9.95
CA ASP A 272 -17.62 -20.76 8.53
C ASP A 272 -16.53 -20.12 7.64
N ILE A 273 -15.60 -19.39 8.26
CA ILE A 273 -14.35 -18.91 7.68
C ILE A 273 -13.18 -19.21 8.63
N ASP A 274 -11.96 -19.27 8.10
CA ASP A 274 -10.74 -19.52 8.86
C ASP A 274 -9.95 -18.23 9.12
N VAL A 275 -10.07 -17.20 8.26
CA VAL A 275 -9.34 -15.94 8.35
C VAL A 275 -10.27 -14.77 8.00
N ALA A 276 -10.23 -13.70 8.80
CA ALA A 276 -10.91 -12.44 8.54
C ALA A 276 -9.87 -11.32 8.33
N LEU A 277 -10.01 -10.57 7.22
CA LEU A 277 -9.06 -9.52 6.80
C LEU A 277 -9.63 -8.10 6.87
N ASN A 278 -10.91 -7.94 7.26
CA ASN A 278 -11.58 -6.65 7.34
C ASN A 278 -12.34 -6.56 8.67
N LEU A 279 -11.63 -6.22 9.71
CA LEU A 279 -12.15 -6.10 11.08
C LEU A 279 -11.93 -4.67 11.58
N THR A 280 -12.80 -4.20 12.44
CA THR A 280 -12.67 -2.95 13.19
C THR A 280 -12.18 -3.22 14.61
N ASP A 281 -11.71 -2.20 15.32
CA ASP A 281 -11.28 -2.33 16.72
C ASP A 281 -12.36 -2.98 17.59
N ASP A 282 -13.63 -2.58 17.43
CA ASP A 282 -14.75 -3.14 18.20
C ASP A 282 -14.92 -4.64 17.96
N THR A 283 -14.84 -5.08 16.70
CA THR A 283 -14.95 -6.51 16.36
C THR A 283 -13.72 -7.31 16.82
N MET A 284 -12.53 -6.69 16.81
CA MET A 284 -11.31 -7.29 17.33
C MET A 284 -11.37 -7.50 18.85
N GLU A 285 -11.83 -6.50 19.61
CA GLU A 285 -12.02 -6.61 21.06
C GLU A 285 -13.01 -7.74 21.43
N GLU A 286 -14.07 -7.91 20.66
CA GLU A 286 -15.02 -9.00 20.86
C GLU A 286 -14.36 -10.36 20.58
N LEU A 287 -13.58 -10.47 19.49
CA LEU A 287 -12.86 -11.69 19.10
C LEU A 287 -11.75 -12.09 20.10
N LYS A 288 -11.09 -11.13 20.76
CA LYS A 288 -10.08 -11.43 21.81
C LYS A 288 -10.65 -12.29 22.95
N SER A 289 -11.98 -12.29 23.14
CA SER A 289 -12.65 -13.10 24.15
C SER A 289 -13.08 -14.50 23.66
N ALA A 290 -12.90 -14.82 22.40
CA ALA A 290 -13.32 -16.11 21.81
C ALA A 290 -12.23 -17.18 21.98
N ASP A 291 -12.60 -18.36 22.48
CA ASP A 291 -11.66 -19.45 22.78
C ASP A 291 -11.03 -20.10 21.53
N ASN A 292 -11.65 -19.93 20.36
CA ASN A 292 -11.28 -20.59 19.08
C ASN A 292 -10.72 -19.64 18.03
N VAL A 293 -10.42 -18.40 18.41
CA VAL A 293 -9.89 -17.35 17.53
C VAL A 293 -8.59 -16.80 18.09
N GLU A 294 -7.62 -16.56 17.23
CA GLU A 294 -6.41 -15.81 17.53
C GLU A 294 -6.46 -14.50 16.76
N VAL A 295 -6.23 -13.40 17.47
CA VAL A 295 -6.15 -12.04 16.92
C VAL A 295 -4.68 -11.70 16.70
N VAL A 296 -4.35 -11.18 15.53
CA VAL A 296 -3.01 -10.73 15.17
C VAL A 296 -3.06 -9.24 14.91
N ASP A 297 -2.49 -8.47 15.82
CA ASP A 297 -2.29 -7.03 15.65
C ASP A 297 -0.96 -6.76 14.94
N GLY A 298 -0.98 -5.85 14.00
CA GLY A 298 0.18 -5.40 13.24
C GLY A 298 0.05 -3.93 12.87
N THR A 299 0.95 -3.48 12.01
CA THR A 299 0.90 -2.13 11.43
C THR A 299 0.97 -2.20 9.92
N THR A 300 0.22 -1.33 9.25
CA THR A 300 0.33 -1.12 7.81
C THR A 300 1.51 -0.19 7.48
N LYS A 301 1.72 0.07 6.20
CA LYS A 301 2.60 1.17 5.72
C LYS A 301 1.81 2.44 5.39
N MET A 302 0.56 2.53 5.83
CA MET A 302 -0.28 3.71 5.60
C MET A 302 -0.09 4.72 6.73
N ILE A 303 0.10 5.99 6.36
CA ILE A 303 0.21 7.10 7.32
C ILE A 303 -0.93 8.09 7.19
N GLY A 304 -1.45 8.53 8.32
CA GLY A 304 -2.30 9.71 8.44
C GLY A 304 -1.46 10.93 8.74
N PHE A 305 -1.77 12.04 8.11
CA PHE A 305 -1.03 13.29 8.29
C PHE A 305 -1.91 14.53 8.21
N VAL A 306 -1.47 15.58 8.85
CA VAL A 306 -1.98 16.94 8.67
C VAL A 306 -1.18 17.60 7.56
N MET A 307 -1.84 18.25 6.60
CA MET A 307 -1.23 19.05 5.54
C MET A 307 -1.65 20.51 5.66
N MET A 308 -0.68 21.40 5.59
CA MET A 308 -0.83 22.86 5.62
C MET A 308 -0.23 23.45 4.34
N ASN A 309 -1.02 24.17 3.54
CA ASN A 309 -0.53 24.70 2.29
C ASN A 309 0.38 25.92 2.52
N MET A 310 1.58 25.88 1.96
CA MET A 310 2.56 26.97 2.06
C MET A 310 2.32 28.11 1.06
N ASP A 311 1.30 28.03 0.23
CA ASP A 311 0.82 29.17 -0.55
C ASP A 311 -0.18 29.95 0.31
N GLU A 312 0.14 31.23 0.60
CA GLU A 312 -0.69 32.13 1.42
C GLU A 312 -2.11 32.26 0.87
N GLN A 313 -2.28 32.15 -0.45
CA GLN A 313 -3.60 32.22 -1.11
C GLN A 313 -4.54 31.12 -0.60
N TYR A 314 -4.02 29.91 -0.32
CA TYR A 314 -4.79 28.76 0.11
C TYR A 314 -4.68 28.50 1.60
N GLY A 315 -3.46 28.56 2.15
CA GLY A 315 -3.17 28.24 3.54
C GLY A 315 -3.52 29.38 4.51
N GLY A 316 -3.51 30.63 4.05
CA GLY A 316 -3.68 31.76 4.95
C GLY A 316 -2.68 31.72 6.11
N PRO A 317 -3.12 31.82 7.39
CA PRO A 317 -2.19 31.77 8.54
C PRO A 317 -1.37 30.47 8.67
N VAL A 318 -1.90 29.31 8.23
CA VAL A 318 -1.16 28.04 8.32
C VAL A 318 -0.09 27.88 7.24
N SER A 319 0.03 28.83 6.32
CA SER A 319 1.14 28.89 5.36
C SER A 319 2.47 29.31 6.00
N ASP A 320 2.41 29.93 7.17
CA ASP A 320 3.58 30.39 7.92
C ASP A 320 4.31 29.20 8.60
N PRO A 321 5.61 28.97 8.33
CA PRO A 321 6.37 27.89 8.95
C PRO A 321 6.39 27.91 10.49
N ASP A 322 6.38 29.09 11.13
CA ASP A 322 6.37 29.18 12.58
C ASP A 322 4.98 28.83 13.16
N VAL A 323 3.89 29.11 12.44
CA VAL A 323 2.56 28.62 12.77
C VAL A 323 2.51 27.08 12.62
N GLN A 324 3.13 26.53 11.58
CA GLN A 324 3.22 25.08 11.38
C GLN A 324 3.96 24.37 12.52
N LYS A 325 5.04 24.98 13.05
CA LYS A 325 5.74 24.49 14.24
C LYS A 325 4.85 24.53 15.49
N ALA A 326 4.10 25.62 15.67
CA ALA A 326 3.15 25.73 16.79
C ALA A 326 2.07 24.64 16.74
N ILE A 327 1.50 24.40 15.57
CA ILE A 327 0.51 23.32 15.33
C ILE A 327 1.13 21.96 15.67
N ARG A 328 2.33 21.68 15.19
CA ARG A 328 3.07 20.42 15.46
C ARG A 328 3.25 20.15 16.95
N LYS A 329 3.55 21.19 17.75
CA LYS A 329 3.71 21.10 19.22
C LYS A 329 2.38 21.01 19.98
N ALA A 330 1.28 21.41 19.36
CA ALA A 330 -0.03 21.41 20.00
C ALA A 330 -0.77 20.06 19.91
N LEU A 331 -0.43 19.21 18.94
CA LEU A 331 -1.14 17.94 18.71
C LEU A 331 -0.88 16.93 19.83
N ASP A 332 -1.93 16.32 20.33
CA ASP A 332 -1.89 15.21 21.29
C ASP A 332 -1.77 13.87 20.53
N TYR A 333 -0.54 13.48 20.22
CA TYR A 333 -0.25 12.25 19.45
C TYR A 333 -0.71 10.99 20.17
N SER A 334 -0.70 10.96 21.49
CA SER A 334 -1.19 9.82 22.28
C SER A 334 -2.70 9.69 22.18
N GLY A 335 -3.44 10.80 22.27
CA GLY A 335 -4.88 10.83 22.04
C GLY A 335 -5.29 10.45 20.62
N ILE A 336 -4.48 10.85 19.62
CA ILE A 336 -4.69 10.43 18.22
C ILE A 336 -4.52 8.91 18.09
N ARG A 337 -3.47 8.31 18.65
CA ARG A 337 -3.31 6.84 18.66
C ARG A 337 -4.48 6.12 19.29
N MET A 338 -5.03 6.66 20.40
CA MET A 338 -6.21 6.07 21.06
C MET A 338 -7.46 6.09 20.18
N ILE A 339 -7.61 7.08 19.31
CA ILE A 339 -8.72 7.15 18.33
C ILE A 339 -8.49 6.15 17.19
N CYS A 340 -7.23 5.97 16.78
CA CYS A 340 -6.88 5.07 15.69
C CYS A 340 -6.83 3.58 16.09
N GLY A 341 -6.90 3.27 17.38
CA GLY A 341 -6.96 1.91 17.91
C GLY A 341 -5.61 1.27 18.21
N ASP A 342 -5.67 0.06 18.74
CA ASP A 342 -4.52 -0.74 19.14
C ASP A 342 -3.59 -1.03 17.94
N GLY A 343 -2.28 -1.03 18.17
CA GLY A 343 -1.28 -1.23 17.12
C GLY A 343 -0.93 0.02 16.32
N THR A 344 -1.63 1.15 16.52
CA THR A 344 -1.29 2.43 15.88
C THR A 344 0.05 2.96 16.40
N LEU A 345 0.92 3.36 15.47
CA LEU A 345 2.18 4.04 15.78
C LEU A 345 2.11 5.52 15.40
N THR A 346 2.98 6.33 16.00
CA THR A 346 3.27 7.68 15.50
C THR A 346 4.71 7.69 14.99
N PRO A 347 4.93 7.61 13.67
CA PRO A 347 6.28 7.64 13.11
C PRO A 347 7.05 8.89 13.54
N TYR A 348 8.37 8.75 13.65
CA TYR A 348 9.24 9.89 13.93
C TYR A 348 9.01 11.04 12.93
N SER A 349 8.93 10.70 11.65
CA SER A 349 8.65 11.64 10.56
C SER A 349 7.89 10.92 9.43
N ILE A 350 8.12 11.30 8.18
CA ILE A 350 7.43 10.75 7.00
C ILE A 350 7.77 9.29 6.68
N ILE A 351 8.92 8.77 7.14
CA ILE A 351 9.32 7.38 6.90
C ILE A 351 8.78 6.50 8.02
N GLN A 352 7.86 5.64 7.69
CA GLN A 352 7.15 4.76 8.62
C GLN A 352 8.07 3.71 9.24
N ASP A 353 7.63 3.21 10.38
CA ASP A 353 8.25 2.04 10.98
C ASP A 353 8.17 0.83 10.05
N GLY A 354 9.24 0.03 10.03
CA GLY A 354 9.41 -1.11 9.13
C GLY A 354 9.95 -0.78 7.74
N PHE A 355 10.31 0.50 7.45
CA PHE A 355 11.11 0.85 6.30
C PHE A 355 12.60 0.96 6.64
N MET A 356 13.44 0.71 5.65
CA MET A 356 14.87 0.97 5.74
C MET A 356 15.11 2.45 6.06
N GLY A 357 16.01 2.72 7.02
CA GLY A 357 16.33 4.07 7.46
C GLY A 357 15.29 4.74 8.38
N SER A 358 14.18 4.07 8.74
CA SER A 358 13.22 4.60 9.72
C SER A 358 13.91 4.92 11.05
N LYS A 359 13.57 6.06 11.64
CA LYS A 359 14.02 6.48 12.98
C LYS A 359 13.06 6.01 14.10
N GLY A 360 12.10 5.15 13.76
CA GLY A 360 11.10 4.64 14.70
C GLY A 360 9.99 5.65 14.98
N GLN A 361 9.62 5.79 16.25
CA GLN A 361 8.47 6.58 16.66
C GLN A 361 8.84 7.95 17.24
N ARG A 362 7.92 8.89 17.11
CA ARG A 362 7.97 10.18 17.80
C ARG A 362 7.82 9.97 19.31
N PRO A 363 8.63 10.64 20.16
CA PRO A 363 8.49 10.57 21.60
C PRO A 363 7.10 11.03 22.09
N ASP A 364 6.54 10.37 23.10
CA ASP A 364 5.24 10.71 23.68
C ASP A 364 5.19 12.10 24.34
N ASP A 365 6.33 12.60 24.83
CA ASP A 365 6.46 13.91 25.45
C ASP A 365 6.76 15.05 24.46
N TYR A 366 6.57 14.81 23.15
CA TYR A 366 6.80 15.83 22.13
C TYR A 366 5.78 16.98 22.20
N THR A 367 4.53 16.67 22.57
CA THR A 367 3.46 17.66 22.73
C THR A 367 3.79 18.66 23.84
N ASN A 368 3.75 19.96 23.53
CA ASN A 368 4.05 21.02 24.48
C ASN A 368 3.19 22.27 24.19
N LEU A 369 2.09 22.41 24.92
CA LEU A 369 1.13 23.51 24.71
C LEU A 369 1.70 24.88 25.05
N ASP A 370 2.60 24.99 26.03
CA ASP A 370 3.19 26.28 26.40
C ASP A 370 4.17 26.74 25.31
N GLU A 371 4.97 25.83 24.77
CA GLU A 371 5.85 26.09 23.63
C GLU A 371 5.03 26.43 22.38
N ALA A 372 3.95 25.69 22.11
CA ALA A 372 3.04 25.93 20.99
C ALA A 372 2.44 27.34 21.04
N LYS A 373 1.95 27.78 22.21
CA LYS A 373 1.43 29.14 22.41
C LYS A 373 2.50 30.21 22.20
N GLN A 374 3.73 29.96 22.68
CA GLN A 374 4.82 30.91 22.49
C GLN A 374 5.19 31.03 21.00
N LEU A 375 5.32 29.92 20.29
CA LEU A 375 5.58 29.91 18.85
C LEU A 375 4.49 30.65 18.06
N LEU A 376 3.22 30.41 18.42
CA LEU A 376 2.09 31.08 17.78
C LEU A 376 2.10 32.60 18.04
N ALA A 377 2.46 33.03 19.25
CA ALA A 377 2.58 34.43 19.60
C ALA A 377 3.74 35.09 18.85
N ASP A 378 4.90 34.43 18.74
CA ASP A 378 6.09 34.90 18.04
C ASP A 378 5.82 34.99 16.50
N ALA A 379 4.97 34.14 15.95
CA ALA A 379 4.45 34.19 14.58
C ALA A 379 3.42 35.33 14.36
N GLY A 380 3.07 36.11 15.40
CA GLY A 380 2.17 37.24 15.30
C GLY A 380 0.71 36.96 15.63
N TYR A 381 0.38 35.77 16.14
CA TYR A 381 -0.99 35.35 16.50
C TYR A 381 -1.14 35.07 18.01
N PRO A 382 -0.86 36.02 18.92
CA PRO A 382 -0.90 35.78 20.36
C PRO A 382 -2.30 35.41 20.89
N ASP A 383 -3.35 35.79 20.18
CA ASP A 383 -4.76 35.50 20.52
C ASP A 383 -5.34 34.37 19.66
N GLY A 384 -4.51 33.71 18.82
CA GLY A 384 -4.94 32.70 17.87
C GLY A 384 -5.63 33.27 16.61
N PHE A 385 -6.30 32.40 15.86
CA PHE A 385 -7.01 32.77 14.63
C PHE A 385 -8.08 31.72 14.27
N ASP A 386 -8.96 32.09 13.35
CA ASP A 386 -9.94 31.17 12.74
C ASP A 386 -9.39 30.64 11.42
N VAL A 387 -9.57 29.34 11.15
CA VAL A 387 -9.12 28.68 9.89
C VAL A 387 -10.11 27.61 9.45
N ASP A 388 -10.34 27.52 8.14
CA ASP A 388 -11.10 26.43 7.53
C ASP A 388 -10.19 25.20 7.32
N MET A 389 -10.69 24.01 7.68
CA MET A 389 -10.09 22.72 7.35
C MET A 389 -11.06 21.95 6.48
N THR A 390 -10.69 21.64 5.24
CA THR A 390 -11.49 20.77 4.38
C THR A 390 -10.99 19.32 4.54
N VAL A 391 -11.91 18.39 4.81
CA VAL A 391 -11.59 16.96 5.02
C VAL A 391 -12.50 16.11 4.15
N SER A 392 -11.95 15.00 3.63
CA SER A 392 -12.73 14.03 2.85
C SER A 392 -13.52 13.07 3.73
N ASP A 393 -14.53 12.43 3.13
CA ASP A 393 -15.32 11.31 3.66
C ASP A 393 -14.59 9.96 3.58
N LEU A 394 -13.31 9.96 3.25
CA LEU A 394 -12.47 8.77 3.20
C LEU A 394 -12.15 8.24 4.61
N ASP A 395 -11.79 6.97 4.65
CA ASP A 395 -11.20 6.34 5.84
C ASP A 395 -9.78 5.80 5.57
N MET A 396 -9.01 5.66 6.64
CA MET A 396 -7.68 5.07 6.67
C MET A 396 -7.77 3.75 7.46
N GLU A 397 -7.92 2.62 6.79
CA GLU A 397 -8.10 1.29 7.42
C GLU A 397 -9.22 1.29 8.48
N GLY A 398 -10.37 1.86 8.14
CA GLY A 398 -11.53 1.97 9.01
C GLY A 398 -11.56 3.21 9.92
N ILE A 399 -10.50 4.00 9.96
CA ILE A 399 -10.40 5.23 10.76
C ILE A 399 -10.89 6.40 9.91
N LEU A 400 -12.01 7.01 10.28
CA LEU A 400 -12.57 8.13 9.53
C LEU A 400 -11.67 9.37 9.63
N LEU A 401 -11.34 9.98 8.49
CA LEU A 401 -10.56 11.22 8.46
C LEU A 401 -11.27 12.38 9.17
N THR A 402 -12.61 12.35 9.23
CA THR A 402 -13.41 13.33 9.96
C THR A 402 -13.20 13.25 11.47
N ASP A 403 -12.96 12.06 12.02
CA ASP A 403 -12.69 11.88 13.45
C ASP A 403 -11.30 12.39 13.81
N LEU A 404 -10.31 12.12 12.95
CA LEU A 404 -8.97 12.69 13.08
C LEU A 404 -9.00 14.22 12.97
N ALA A 405 -9.75 14.78 12.02
CA ALA A 405 -9.93 16.22 11.89
C ALA A 405 -10.58 16.85 13.12
N GLN A 406 -11.58 16.18 13.73
CA GLN A 406 -12.18 16.65 14.97
C GLN A 406 -11.17 16.67 16.13
N LYS A 407 -10.33 15.62 16.26
CA LYS A 407 -9.26 15.58 17.26
C LYS A 407 -8.26 16.71 17.05
N VAL A 408 -7.79 16.93 15.82
CA VAL A 408 -6.89 18.04 15.47
C VAL A 408 -7.53 19.38 15.86
N LYS A 409 -8.79 19.61 15.52
CA LYS A 409 -9.53 20.81 15.92
C LYS A 409 -9.54 21.01 17.44
N ASP A 410 -9.84 19.95 18.21
CA ASP A 410 -9.93 20.01 19.66
C ASP A 410 -8.56 20.35 20.28
N ASP A 411 -7.47 19.76 19.75
CA ASP A 411 -6.11 20.06 20.18
C ASP A 411 -5.72 21.51 19.88
N LEU A 412 -5.97 21.99 18.67
CA LEU A 412 -5.61 23.34 18.25
C LEU A 412 -6.40 24.42 18.98
N SER A 413 -7.62 24.11 19.44
CA SER A 413 -8.42 25.02 20.25
C SER A 413 -7.72 25.41 21.56
N GLN A 414 -6.84 24.56 22.09
CA GLN A 414 -6.10 24.80 23.35
C GLN A 414 -5.03 25.88 23.20
N ILE A 415 -4.63 26.19 21.96
CA ILE A 415 -3.68 27.27 21.66
C ILE A 415 -4.36 28.47 20.97
N GLY A 416 -5.70 28.50 20.89
CA GLY A 416 -6.47 29.60 20.33
C GLY A 416 -6.73 29.53 18.83
N ILE A 417 -6.35 28.42 18.16
CA ILE A 417 -6.69 28.21 16.75
C ILE A 417 -8.09 27.57 16.65
N ASN A 418 -9.05 28.30 16.09
CA ASN A 418 -10.42 27.83 15.91
C ASN A 418 -10.60 27.21 14.52
N VAL A 419 -10.63 25.89 14.44
CA VAL A 419 -10.77 25.15 13.18
C VAL A 419 -12.26 25.01 12.84
N ASN A 420 -12.63 25.45 11.64
CA ASN A 420 -13.96 25.22 11.07
C ASN A 420 -13.87 24.07 10.05
N ILE A 421 -14.35 22.86 10.45
CA ILE A 421 -14.28 21.68 9.58
C ILE A 421 -15.37 21.74 8.51
N LYS A 422 -14.96 21.54 7.25
CA LYS A 422 -15.81 21.36 6.08
C LYS A 422 -15.57 19.97 5.51
N THR A 423 -16.64 19.19 5.37
CA THR A 423 -16.54 17.85 4.77
C THR A 423 -16.92 17.92 3.30
N GLU A 424 -16.10 17.35 2.45
CA GLU A 424 -16.35 17.26 1.01
C GLU A 424 -16.03 15.84 0.54
N ALA A 425 -16.94 15.24 -0.24
CA ALA A 425 -16.70 13.91 -0.78
C ALA A 425 -15.53 13.91 -1.80
N TRP A 426 -14.72 12.87 -1.77
CA TRP A 426 -13.58 12.73 -2.67
C TRP A 426 -13.93 13.00 -4.13
N ALA A 427 -15.02 12.38 -4.61
CA ALA A 427 -15.47 12.49 -6.00
C ALA A 427 -16.22 13.81 -6.32
N ALA A 428 -16.58 14.61 -5.30
CA ALA A 428 -17.34 15.85 -5.49
C ALA A 428 -16.47 17.08 -5.75
N GLY A 429 -15.15 16.97 -5.55
CA GLY A 429 -14.21 18.08 -5.74
C GLY A 429 -12.94 17.95 -4.92
N TYR A 430 -13.03 17.38 -3.72
CA TYR A 430 -11.87 17.26 -2.83
C TYR A 430 -10.64 16.64 -3.51
N GLY A 431 -10.83 15.52 -4.25
CA GLY A 431 -9.74 14.85 -4.94
C GLY A 431 -9.06 15.71 -6.00
N ASP A 432 -9.81 16.59 -6.66
CA ASP A 432 -9.26 17.52 -7.65
C ASP A 432 -8.54 18.68 -6.95
N GLU A 433 -9.10 19.24 -5.88
CA GLU A 433 -8.46 20.28 -5.07
C GLU A 433 -7.15 19.77 -4.45
N TYR A 434 -7.15 18.53 -3.92
CA TYR A 434 -5.94 17.90 -3.39
C TYR A 434 -4.86 17.75 -4.46
N ARG A 435 -5.21 17.18 -5.63
CA ARG A 435 -4.25 16.95 -6.72
C ARG A 435 -3.72 18.26 -7.31
N ASN A 436 -4.55 19.30 -7.37
CA ASN A 436 -4.18 20.60 -7.91
C ASN A 436 -3.46 21.50 -6.89
N GLY A 437 -3.31 21.08 -5.62
CA GLY A 437 -2.63 21.85 -4.58
C GLY A 437 -3.39 23.10 -4.13
N THR A 438 -4.73 23.07 -4.19
CA THR A 438 -5.59 24.19 -3.80
C THR A 438 -6.25 24.04 -2.43
N LEU A 439 -6.10 22.87 -1.77
CA LEU A 439 -6.48 22.68 -0.37
C LEU A 439 -5.55 23.47 0.54
N GLY A 440 -6.13 24.27 1.47
CA GLY A 440 -5.35 25.08 2.40
C GLY A 440 -4.88 24.33 3.64
N PHE A 441 -5.79 23.62 4.30
CA PHE A 441 -5.55 22.87 5.53
C PHE A 441 -6.43 21.62 5.53
N THR A 442 -5.82 20.44 5.78
CA THR A 442 -6.54 19.17 5.74
C THR A 442 -5.88 18.10 6.59
N VAL A 443 -6.65 17.06 6.93
CA VAL A 443 -6.16 15.75 7.37
C VAL A 443 -6.34 14.78 6.22
N MET A 444 -5.29 14.03 5.91
CA MET A 444 -5.27 13.09 4.80
C MET A 444 -4.46 11.84 5.18
N TYR A 445 -4.54 10.80 4.38
CA TYR A 445 -3.68 9.63 4.48
C TYR A 445 -2.89 9.38 3.19
N TRP A 446 -1.81 8.62 3.32
CA TRP A 446 -1.00 8.15 2.22
C TRP A 446 -0.68 6.67 2.38
N GLY A 447 -1.06 5.88 1.39
CA GLY A 447 -0.61 4.51 1.21
C GLY A 447 0.67 4.47 0.39
N VAL A 448 1.45 3.42 0.55
CA VAL A 448 2.69 3.25 -0.21
C VAL A 448 2.42 2.48 -1.51
N ASP A 449 2.92 2.99 -2.63
CA ASP A 449 2.77 2.34 -3.92
C ASP A 449 3.67 1.09 -4.06
N TYR A 450 4.85 1.10 -3.43
CA TYR A 450 5.76 -0.04 -3.31
C TYR A 450 6.51 0.04 -1.97
N SER A 451 6.99 -1.10 -1.48
CA SER A 451 7.58 -1.17 -0.13
C SER A 451 9.02 -0.67 -0.09
N ASP A 452 9.19 0.65 -0.25
CA ASP A 452 10.48 1.33 -0.18
C ASP A 452 10.30 2.76 0.35
N PRO A 453 11.25 3.31 1.15
CA PRO A 453 11.14 4.67 1.68
C PRO A 453 11.11 5.76 0.61
N ASN A 454 11.53 5.50 -0.63
CA ASN A 454 11.48 6.48 -1.72
C ASN A 454 10.06 6.97 -2.03
N VAL A 455 9.01 6.16 -1.76
CA VAL A 455 7.62 6.63 -1.95
C VAL A 455 7.28 7.82 -1.03
N GLN A 456 8.00 7.97 0.07
CA GLN A 456 7.81 9.07 1.02
C GLN A 456 8.59 10.33 0.63
N LEU A 457 9.56 10.20 -0.27
CA LEU A 457 10.30 11.36 -0.78
C LEU A 457 9.42 12.28 -1.62
N GLU A 458 8.27 11.79 -2.09
CA GLU A 458 7.25 12.63 -2.75
C GLU A 458 6.67 13.74 -1.86
N PHE A 459 6.84 13.64 -0.53
CA PHE A 459 6.48 14.69 0.43
C PHE A 459 7.49 15.83 0.49
N LEU A 460 8.68 15.67 -0.07
CA LEU A 460 9.75 16.66 -0.06
C LEU A 460 9.46 17.84 -1.00
N PRO A 461 10.16 18.98 -0.82
CA PRO A 461 10.03 20.13 -1.72
C PRO A 461 10.28 19.73 -3.19
N GLY A 462 9.30 20.01 -4.03
CA GLY A 462 9.34 19.65 -5.45
C GLY A 462 8.85 18.24 -5.79
N GLY A 463 8.70 17.32 -4.82
CA GLY A 463 7.99 16.06 -4.99
C GLY A 463 6.49 16.28 -5.23
N VAL A 464 5.79 15.29 -5.75
CA VAL A 464 4.37 15.41 -6.14
C VAL A 464 3.48 15.82 -4.97
N VAL A 465 3.67 15.21 -3.80
CA VAL A 465 2.90 15.53 -2.58
C VAL A 465 3.33 16.87 -2.00
N GLY A 466 4.64 17.17 -2.00
CA GLY A 466 5.17 18.48 -1.60
C GLY A 466 4.56 19.62 -2.41
N GLN A 467 4.46 19.47 -3.73
CA GLN A 467 3.84 20.47 -4.61
C GLN A 467 2.35 20.68 -4.29
N ARG A 468 1.61 19.64 -3.87
CA ARG A 468 0.21 19.76 -3.44
C ARG A 468 0.04 20.64 -2.20
N ALA A 469 1.07 20.71 -1.35
CA ALA A 469 1.13 21.62 -0.22
C ALA A 469 1.80 22.96 -0.55
N GLY A 470 2.00 23.28 -1.82
CA GLY A 470 2.70 24.50 -2.25
C GLY A 470 4.18 24.52 -1.83
N TRP A 471 4.78 23.38 -1.50
CA TRP A 471 6.18 23.28 -1.10
C TRP A 471 7.06 22.97 -2.30
N THR A 472 7.54 24.02 -2.95
CA THR A 472 8.38 23.91 -4.14
C THR A 472 9.86 23.78 -3.77
N ALA A 473 10.68 23.26 -4.69
CA ALA A 473 12.12 23.15 -4.50
C ALA A 473 12.81 24.51 -4.29
N GLU A 474 12.21 25.62 -4.76
CA GLU A 474 12.72 26.98 -4.56
C GLU A 474 12.52 27.46 -3.11
N LYS A 475 11.49 26.97 -2.42
CA LYS A 475 11.21 27.32 -1.02
C LYS A 475 12.18 26.64 -0.05
N ASP A 476 12.67 25.44 -0.39
CA ASP A 476 13.66 24.72 0.41
C ASP A 476 14.59 23.91 -0.52
N PRO A 477 15.59 24.58 -1.12
CA PRO A 477 16.50 23.94 -2.08
C PRO A 477 17.45 22.93 -1.43
N GLU A 478 17.73 23.04 -0.12
CA GLU A 478 18.60 22.10 0.58
C GLU A 478 17.90 20.75 0.75
N LEU A 479 16.67 20.75 1.23
CA LEU A 479 15.89 19.52 1.38
C LEU A 479 15.50 18.91 0.01
N ALA A 480 15.24 19.75 -1.00
CA ALA A 480 15.01 19.29 -2.37
C ALA A 480 16.24 18.58 -2.97
N ALA A 481 17.46 19.02 -2.62
CA ALA A 481 18.69 18.34 -3.05
C ALA A 481 18.83 16.96 -2.39
N MET A 482 18.42 16.81 -1.13
CA MET A 482 18.43 15.51 -0.44
C MET A 482 17.47 14.48 -1.06
N TYR A 483 16.38 14.93 -1.69
CA TYR A 483 15.50 14.06 -2.48
C TYR A 483 16.31 13.33 -3.56
N GLN A 484 17.04 14.09 -4.38
CA GLN A 484 17.84 13.51 -5.46
C GLN A 484 18.96 12.62 -4.93
N GLU A 485 19.65 13.05 -3.86
CA GLU A 485 20.71 12.26 -3.22
C GLU A 485 20.19 10.89 -2.72
N ALA A 486 18.99 10.84 -2.14
CA ALA A 486 18.37 9.60 -1.68
C ALA A 486 17.93 8.70 -2.85
N MET A 487 17.36 9.27 -3.93
CA MET A 487 16.93 8.53 -5.12
C MET A 487 18.10 7.88 -5.87
N GLU A 488 19.24 8.57 -5.94
CA GLU A 488 20.43 8.12 -6.68
C GLU A 488 21.40 7.26 -5.84
N ALA A 489 21.16 7.11 -4.55
CA ALA A 489 22.04 6.36 -3.67
C ALA A 489 22.09 4.87 -4.07
N THR A 490 23.28 4.37 -4.34
CA THR A 490 23.55 2.97 -4.70
C THR A 490 24.04 2.11 -3.52
N ASP A 491 24.27 2.73 -2.36
CA ASP A 491 24.72 2.10 -1.12
C ASP A 491 23.70 2.33 0.00
N ASP A 492 23.25 1.25 0.62
CA ASP A 492 22.20 1.27 1.67
C ASP A 492 22.60 2.12 2.89
N THR A 493 23.88 2.15 3.25
CA THR A 493 24.35 2.93 4.41
C THR A 493 24.30 4.43 4.09
N ALA A 494 24.80 4.83 2.93
CA ALA A 494 24.75 6.22 2.48
C ALA A 494 23.29 6.68 2.31
N ARG A 495 22.44 5.82 1.76
CA ARG A 495 21.01 6.08 1.61
C ARG A 495 20.31 6.26 2.96
N ALA A 496 20.57 5.37 3.94
CA ALA A 496 20.01 5.48 5.27
C ALA A 496 20.44 6.78 5.99
N ASP A 497 21.68 7.23 5.79
CA ASP A 497 22.18 8.50 6.34
C ASP A 497 21.43 9.71 5.76
N VAL A 498 21.17 9.74 4.46
CA VAL A 498 20.40 10.81 3.81
C VAL A 498 18.94 10.78 4.29
N LEU A 499 18.31 9.60 4.30
CA LEU A 499 16.95 9.43 4.82
C LEU A 499 16.84 9.86 6.29
N GLY A 500 17.89 9.63 7.08
CA GLY A 500 17.98 10.11 8.46
C GLY A 500 17.96 11.64 8.56
N LYS A 501 18.72 12.34 7.72
CA LYS A 501 18.76 13.82 7.68
C LYS A 501 17.41 14.41 7.22
N ILE A 502 16.79 13.78 6.20
CA ILE A 502 15.45 14.15 5.72
C ILE A 502 14.44 14.06 6.87
N GLN A 503 14.44 12.95 7.60
CA GLN A 503 13.53 12.77 8.74
C GLN A 503 13.76 13.81 9.84
N ASP A 504 15.01 14.17 10.16
CA ASP A 504 15.30 15.20 11.14
C ASP A 504 14.77 16.57 10.72
N ALA A 505 14.97 16.96 9.46
CA ALA A 505 14.42 18.19 8.91
C ALA A 505 12.89 18.22 9.00
N MET A 506 12.22 17.18 8.54
CA MET A 506 10.75 17.11 8.53
C MET A 506 10.13 16.79 9.90
N TYR A 507 10.92 16.39 10.89
CA TYR A 507 10.46 16.23 12.26
C TYR A 507 10.11 17.56 12.90
N GLU A 508 10.93 18.58 12.63
CA GLU A 508 10.79 19.92 13.21
C GLU A 508 10.06 20.90 12.30
N ASP A 509 10.12 20.71 10.98
CA ASP A 509 9.69 21.71 9.99
C ASP A 509 8.87 21.11 8.84
N GLY A 510 8.30 21.99 8.00
CA GLY A 510 7.57 21.65 6.78
C GLY A 510 6.06 21.50 6.97
N PRO A 511 5.33 21.46 5.84
CA PRO A 511 3.87 21.55 5.82
C PRO A 511 3.14 20.24 6.19
N PHE A 512 3.88 19.15 6.47
CA PHE A 512 3.32 17.85 6.79
C PHE A 512 3.61 17.45 8.22
N ILE A 513 2.60 17.02 8.94
CA ILE A 513 2.74 16.45 10.28
C ILE A 513 2.17 15.04 10.25
N VAL A 514 3.02 14.02 10.27
CA VAL A 514 2.57 12.63 10.41
C VAL A 514 2.02 12.43 11.81
N ILE A 515 0.78 11.99 11.90
CA ILE A 515 0.03 11.84 13.16
C ILE A 515 -0.23 10.39 13.53
N ALA A 516 -0.31 9.49 12.54
CA ALA A 516 -0.53 8.07 12.78
C ALA A 516 0.07 7.22 11.65
N GLN A 517 0.52 6.02 11.98
CA GLN A 517 0.68 4.90 11.06
C GLN A 517 -0.42 3.90 11.41
N ALA A 518 -1.27 3.58 10.43
CA ALA A 518 -2.48 2.80 10.68
C ALA A 518 -2.17 1.38 11.16
N PRO A 519 -2.98 0.84 12.08
CA PRO A 519 -2.88 -0.54 12.50
C PRO A 519 -3.31 -1.50 11.38
N ALA A 520 -2.98 -2.77 11.54
CA ALA A 520 -3.50 -3.86 10.72
C ALA A 520 -4.09 -4.91 11.65
N HIS A 521 -5.32 -5.30 11.39
CA HIS A 521 -6.03 -6.28 12.21
C HIS A 521 -6.40 -7.51 11.38
N ILE A 522 -5.97 -8.67 11.84
CA ILE A 522 -6.29 -9.96 11.25
C ILE A 522 -6.71 -10.88 12.39
N ALA A 523 -7.76 -11.66 12.15
CA ALA A 523 -8.11 -12.74 13.05
C ALA A 523 -8.21 -14.07 12.31
N HIS A 524 -7.84 -15.15 12.97
CA HIS A 524 -7.92 -16.48 12.39
C HIS A 524 -8.36 -17.53 13.41
N SER A 525 -8.91 -18.63 12.91
CA SER A 525 -9.25 -19.81 13.72
C SER A 525 -8.00 -20.51 14.23
N THR A 526 -8.04 -21.06 15.47
CA THR A 526 -6.92 -21.76 16.14
C THR A 526 -6.79 -23.23 15.76
#